data_98ab594d480347f7a34304d25fe94809
#
_entry.id   98ab594d480347f7a34304d25fe94809
#
_cell.length_a   1.000
_cell.length_b   1.000
_cell.length_c   1.000
_cell.angle_alpha   90.00
_cell.angle_beta   90.00
_cell.angle_gamma   90.00
#
_symmetry.space_group_name_H-M   'P 1'
#
loop_
_entity.id
_entity.type
_entity.pdbx_description
1 polymer ?
#
loop_
_entity_poly.entity_id
_entity_poly.type
_entity_poly.pdbx_seq_one_letter_code
_entity_poly.pdbx_strand_id
1 'polypeptide(L)'
;GKCEKWFLDLMTQHNKGLSGKFTSFITILQLSKGGQFVGSNKLKHMTSAMLTLDWHGGENSGQRYMEFSKNRMGEVGKKLFFNLRDGVNFEEARYQRDLFNDQILEQEQQAMETEGMHFDRIFGLTAEDHAEAEAQTAEDL
;
A
#
# COMPACT_ATOMS: atom_id res chain seq x y z
N GLY A 1 -0.72 -23.47 -18.03
CA GLY A 1 0.10 -24.58 -18.54
C GLY A 1 -0.11 -25.87 -17.76
N LYS A 2 0.50 -26.95 -18.23
CA LYS A 2 0.36 -28.29 -17.62
C LYS A 2 0.82 -28.33 -16.15
N CYS A 3 1.89 -27.63 -15.81
CA CYS A 3 2.41 -27.53 -14.43
C CYS A 3 1.42 -26.85 -13.49
N GLU A 4 0.75 -25.83 -13.95
CA GLU A 4 -0.24 -25.09 -13.15
C GLU A 4 -1.47 -25.97 -12.87
N LYS A 5 -1.95 -26.71 -13.87
CA LYS A 5 -3.05 -27.64 -13.68
C LYS A 5 -2.70 -28.74 -12.67
N TRP A 6 -1.52 -29.33 -12.82
CA TRP A 6 -1.03 -30.35 -11.89
C TRP A 6 -0.97 -29.82 -10.45
N PHE A 7 -0.47 -28.61 -10.27
CA PHE A 7 -0.36 -27.98 -8.95
C PHE A 7 -1.73 -27.70 -8.32
N LEU A 8 -2.69 -27.22 -9.11
CA LEU A 8 -4.06 -27.01 -8.65
C LEU A 8 -4.75 -28.30 -8.26
N ASP A 9 -4.55 -29.38 -9.04
CA ASP A 9 -5.09 -30.69 -8.74
C ASP A 9 -4.47 -31.26 -7.45
N LEU A 10 -3.16 -31.08 -7.25
CA LEU A 10 -2.44 -31.45 -6.02
C LEU A 10 -3.01 -30.73 -4.79
N MET A 11 -3.17 -29.42 -4.86
CA MET A 11 -3.75 -28.62 -3.78
C MET A 11 -5.16 -29.07 -3.43
N THR A 12 -5.97 -29.35 -4.44
CA THR A 12 -7.34 -29.85 -4.26
C THR A 12 -7.36 -31.23 -3.59
N GLN A 13 -6.50 -32.13 -4.00
CA GLN A 13 -6.42 -33.48 -3.40
C GLN A 13 -6.01 -33.43 -1.93
N HIS A 14 -5.03 -32.61 -1.58
CA HIS A 14 -4.53 -32.50 -0.20
C HIS A 14 -5.49 -31.78 0.75
N ASN A 15 -6.39 -30.95 0.23
CA ASN A 15 -7.29 -30.15 1.04
C ASN A 15 -8.77 -30.58 0.98
N LYS A 16 -9.06 -31.78 0.48
CA LYS A 16 -10.42 -32.32 0.47
C LYS A 16 -10.98 -32.74 1.84
N GLY A 17 -10.21 -32.59 2.90
CA GLY A 17 -10.66 -32.90 4.25
C GLY A 17 -10.90 -34.38 4.57
N LEU A 18 -10.66 -35.30 3.63
CA LEU A 18 -10.89 -36.72 3.80
C LEU A 18 -9.99 -37.40 4.83
N SER A 19 -8.84 -36.82 5.16
CA SER A 19 -7.87 -37.34 6.11
C SER A 19 -7.84 -36.59 7.45
N GLY A 20 -8.63 -35.54 7.62
CA GLY A 20 -8.53 -34.61 8.76
C GLY A 20 -7.21 -33.84 8.85
N LYS A 21 -6.36 -33.96 7.83
CA LYS A 21 -5.09 -33.25 7.72
C LYS A 21 -5.18 -32.20 6.61
N PHE A 22 -4.74 -30.99 6.90
CA PHE A 22 -4.68 -29.89 5.94
C PHE A 22 -3.23 -29.55 5.65
N THR A 23 -2.93 -29.27 4.39
CA THR A 23 -1.62 -28.83 3.93
C THR A 23 -1.73 -27.38 3.48
N SER A 24 -0.87 -26.54 4.01
CA SER A 24 -0.71 -25.15 3.52
C SER A 24 0.30 -25.13 2.39
N PHE A 25 -0.05 -24.46 1.30
CA PHE A 25 0.82 -24.29 0.14
C PHE A 25 1.21 -22.82 0.02
N ILE A 26 2.49 -22.56 -0.08
CA ILE A 26 3.05 -21.24 -0.38
C ILE A 26 3.75 -21.35 -1.72
N THR A 27 3.30 -20.57 -2.69
CA THR A 27 3.85 -20.56 -4.05
C THR A 27 4.39 -19.17 -4.36
N ILE A 28 5.64 -19.10 -4.78
CA ILE A 28 6.28 -17.86 -5.19
C ILE A 28 6.22 -17.77 -6.71
N LEU A 29 5.65 -16.67 -7.21
CA LEU A 29 5.53 -16.39 -8.64
C LEU A 29 6.12 -15.02 -8.93
N GLN A 30 6.74 -14.89 -10.10
CA GLN A 30 7.28 -13.64 -10.56
C GLN A 30 6.19 -12.80 -11.23
N LEU A 31 6.23 -11.49 -10.99
CA LEU A 31 5.42 -10.54 -11.73
C LEU A 31 6.06 -10.24 -13.10
N SER A 32 5.26 -9.90 -14.09
CA SER A 32 5.76 -9.36 -15.35
C SER A 32 6.39 -7.97 -15.15
N LYS A 33 7.14 -7.50 -16.13
CA LYS A 33 7.73 -6.14 -16.11
C LYS A 33 6.69 -5.01 -15.92
N GLY A 34 5.43 -5.25 -16.26
CA GLY A 34 4.32 -4.33 -16.03
C GLY A 34 3.59 -4.54 -14.70
N GLY A 35 4.16 -5.30 -13.76
CA GLY A 35 3.53 -5.58 -12.46
C GLY A 35 2.33 -6.52 -12.52
N GLN A 36 2.10 -7.15 -13.67
CA GLN A 36 0.96 -8.04 -13.86
C GLN A 36 1.29 -9.45 -13.35
N PHE A 37 0.32 -10.06 -12.70
CA PHE A 37 0.41 -11.45 -12.27
C PHE A 37 0.60 -12.38 -13.47
N VAL A 38 1.67 -13.18 -13.43
CA VAL A 38 1.97 -14.20 -14.45
C VAL A 38 1.40 -15.54 -14.00
N GLY A 39 0.12 -15.74 -14.24
CA GLY A 39 -0.58 -16.97 -13.90
C GLY A 39 -2.00 -16.96 -14.43
N SER A 40 -2.67 -18.10 -14.37
CA SER A 40 -4.07 -18.13 -14.80
C SER A 40 -4.99 -17.49 -13.77
N ASN A 41 -6.10 -16.95 -14.23
CA ASN A 41 -7.18 -16.47 -13.36
C ASN A 41 -7.68 -17.58 -12.40
N LYS A 42 -7.61 -18.84 -12.83
CA LYS A 42 -8.01 -19.97 -12.00
C LYS A 42 -7.12 -20.11 -10.75
N LEU A 43 -5.81 -19.97 -10.89
CA LEU A 43 -4.89 -19.97 -9.74
C LEU A 43 -5.21 -18.81 -8.78
N LYS A 44 -5.45 -17.63 -9.32
CA LYS A 44 -5.87 -16.46 -8.53
C LYS A 44 -7.17 -16.71 -7.76
N HIS A 45 -8.14 -17.37 -8.36
CA HIS A 45 -9.41 -17.69 -7.70
C HIS A 45 -9.28 -18.76 -6.62
N MET A 46 -8.42 -19.74 -6.81
CA MET A 46 -8.27 -20.86 -5.88
C MET A 46 -7.40 -20.57 -4.67
N THR A 47 -6.53 -19.57 -4.72
CA THR A 47 -5.71 -19.17 -3.58
C THR A 47 -6.54 -18.45 -2.51
N SER A 48 -6.25 -18.72 -1.24
CA SER A 48 -6.90 -18.05 -0.10
C SER A 48 -6.37 -16.63 0.10
N ALA A 49 -5.11 -16.40 -0.21
CA ALA A 49 -4.46 -15.11 -0.12
C ALA A 49 -3.43 -14.93 -1.23
N MET A 50 -3.23 -13.70 -1.66
CA MET A 50 -2.15 -13.30 -2.54
C MET A 50 -1.41 -12.12 -1.92
N LEU A 51 -0.13 -12.31 -1.72
CA LEU A 51 0.77 -11.31 -1.17
C LEU A 51 1.67 -10.78 -2.30
N THR A 52 1.63 -9.50 -2.52
CA THR A 52 2.51 -8.82 -3.48
C THR A 52 3.69 -8.21 -2.73
N LEU A 53 4.90 -8.43 -3.21
CA LEU A 53 6.11 -7.79 -2.74
C LEU A 53 6.66 -6.93 -3.88
N ASP A 54 6.86 -5.65 -3.63
CA ASP A 54 7.30 -4.72 -4.66
C ASP A 54 8.05 -3.53 -4.05
N TRP A 55 8.57 -2.66 -4.91
CA TRP A 55 9.17 -1.39 -4.54
C TRP A 55 8.11 -0.30 -4.42
N HIS A 56 8.20 0.50 -3.38
CA HIS A 56 7.36 1.68 -3.21
C HIS A 56 8.00 2.89 -3.91
N GLY A 57 7.27 3.52 -4.82
CA GLY A 57 7.79 4.67 -5.56
C GLY A 57 8.66 4.32 -6.77
N GLY A 58 8.70 3.06 -7.18
CA GLY A 58 9.44 2.58 -8.34
C GLY A 58 10.65 1.72 -7.99
N GLU A 59 11.20 1.08 -9.00
CA GLU A 59 12.35 0.20 -8.87
C GLU A 59 13.55 0.94 -8.28
N ASN A 60 14.19 0.35 -7.28
CA ASN A 60 15.32 0.91 -6.55
C ASN A 60 15.05 2.16 -5.69
N SER A 61 13.80 2.44 -5.35
CA SER A 61 13.45 3.54 -4.43
C SER A 61 14.02 3.39 -3.01
N GLY A 62 14.57 2.22 -2.68
CA GLY A 62 15.07 1.89 -1.35
C GLY A 62 14.01 1.37 -0.40
N GLN A 63 12.75 1.61 -0.67
CA GLN A 63 11.63 1.10 0.13
C GLN A 63 10.94 -0.08 -0.55
N ARG A 64 10.83 -1.19 0.18
CA ARG A 64 10.05 -2.35 -0.23
C ARG A 64 8.81 -2.46 0.62
N TYR A 65 7.76 -3.01 0.05
CA TYR A 65 6.54 -3.30 0.78
C TYR A 65 5.98 -4.67 0.43
N MET A 66 5.20 -5.19 1.34
CA MET A 66 4.30 -6.31 1.09
C MET A 66 2.86 -5.85 1.31
N GLU A 67 1.96 -6.35 0.47
CA GLU A 67 0.55 -6.00 0.48
C GLU A 67 -0.30 -7.21 0.10
N PHE A 68 -1.34 -7.48 0.87
CA PHE A 68 -2.33 -8.44 0.44
C PHE A 68 -3.21 -7.85 -0.67
N SER A 69 -3.05 -8.34 -1.89
CA SER A 69 -3.95 -8.04 -3.01
C SER A 69 -5.21 -8.90 -3.02
N LYS A 70 -5.18 -10.03 -2.30
CA LYS A 70 -6.32 -10.89 -1.98
C LYS A 70 -6.12 -11.50 -0.60
N ASN A 71 -7.13 -11.49 0.23
CA ASN A 71 -7.09 -12.14 1.53
C ASN A 71 -8.51 -12.51 1.97
N ARG A 72 -8.83 -13.81 1.98
CA ARG A 72 -10.14 -14.29 2.44
C ARG A 72 -10.32 -14.22 3.94
N MET A 73 -9.22 -14.12 4.69
CA MET A 73 -9.21 -14.18 6.15
C MET A 73 -9.01 -12.83 6.82
N GLY A 74 -8.87 -11.75 6.05
CA GLY A 74 -8.59 -10.44 6.61
C GLY A 74 -8.59 -9.31 5.60
N GLU A 75 -7.96 -8.22 5.96
CA GLU A 75 -7.91 -7.00 5.16
C GLU A 75 -6.99 -7.10 3.95
N VAL A 76 -7.27 -6.29 2.95
CA VAL A 76 -6.45 -6.09 1.75
C VAL A 76 -6.04 -4.62 1.64
N GLY A 77 -5.03 -4.33 0.84
CA GLY A 77 -4.63 -2.97 0.50
C GLY A 77 -3.74 -2.26 1.52
N LYS A 78 -3.50 -2.85 2.70
CA LYS A 78 -2.52 -2.31 3.66
C LYS A 78 -1.10 -2.72 3.28
N LYS A 79 -0.23 -1.74 3.16
CA LYS A 79 1.19 -1.93 2.89
C LYS A 79 1.98 -2.06 4.18
N LEU A 80 2.74 -3.14 4.28
CA LEU A 80 3.75 -3.32 5.32
C LEU A 80 5.12 -3.09 4.70
N PHE A 81 5.81 -2.05 5.13
CA PHE A 81 7.13 -1.72 4.63
C PHE A 81 8.21 -2.53 5.35
N PHE A 82 9.24 -2.89 4.63
CA PHE A 82 10.36 -3.65 5.16
C PHE A 82 11.65 -3.34 4.39
N ASN A 83 12.79 -3.63 5.02
CA ASN A 83 14.08 -3.67 4.35
C ASN A 83 14.75 -5.05 4.53
N LEU A 84 15.80 -5.29 3.75
CA LEU A 84 16.55 -6.54 3.76
C LEU A 84 18.00 -6.34 4.23
N ARG A 85 18.27 -5.33 5.04
CA ARG A 85 19.57 -5.18 5.68
C ARG A 85 19.63 -6.18 6.84
N ASP A 86 20.60 -7.09 6.78
CA ASP A 86 20.81 -8.10 7.82
C ASP A 86 19.57 -8.93 8.19
N GLY A 87 18.71 -9.18 7.20
CA GLY A 87 17.43 -9.86 7.36
C GLY A 87 16.23 -8.95 7.12
N VAL A 88 15.05 -9.39 7.53
CA VAL A 88 13.83 -8.58 7.41
C VAL A 88 13.66 -7.75 8.67
N ASN A 89 13.74 -6.42 8.55
CA ASN A 89 13.58 -5.49 9.66
C ASN A 89 12.28 -4.69 9.52
N PHE A 90 11.24 -5.07 10.25
CA PHE A 90 9.93 -4.43 10.22
C PHE A 90 9.86 -3.16 11.09
N GLU A 91 10.67 -3.02 12.12
CA GLU A 91 10.68 -1.81 12.96
C GLU A 91 11.29 -0.64 12.18
N GLU A 92 12.41 -0.89 11.51
CA GLU A 92 13.00 0.11 10.61
C GLU A 92 12.08 0.44 9.44
N ALA A 93 11.37 -0.54 8.90
CA ALA A 93 10.38 -0.32 7.85
C ALA A 93 9.21 0.54 8.34
N ARG A 94 8.77 0.38 9.59
CA ARG A 94 7.74 1.24 10.20
C ARG A 94 8.23 2.68 10.32
N TYR A 95 9.45 2.86 10.82
CA TYR A 95 10.06 4.19 10.94
C TYR A 95 10.21 4.89 9.59
N GLN A 96 10.68 4.18 8.56
CA GLN A 96 10.79 4.72 7.20
C GLN A 96 9.42 5.11 6.62
N ARG A 97 8.39 4.31 6.90
CA ARG A 97 7.02 4.63 6.48
C ARG A 97 6.52 5.91 7.16
N ASP A 98 6.75 6.04 8.46
CA ASP A 98 6.30 7.20 9.22
C ASP A 98 6.99 8.47 8.72
N LEU A 99 8.29 8.45 8.48
CA LEU A 99 9.04 9.53 7.85
C LEU A 99 8.49 9.91 6.46
N PHE A 100 8.14 8.91 5.65
CA PHE A 100 7.59 9.15 4.32
C PHE A 100 6.20 9.80 4.39
N ASN A 101 5.35 9.36 5.31
CA ASN A 101 4.05 9.97 5.53
C ASN A 101 4.17 11.41 6.03
N ASP A 102 5.10 11.68 6.94
CA ASP A 102 5.38 13.03 7.44
C ASP A 102 5.84 13.95 6.30
N GLN A 103 6.71 13.48 5.42
CA GLN A 103 7.15 14.24 4.23
C GLN A 103 5.99 14.57 3.28
N ILE A 104 5.07 13.62 3.06
CA ILE A 104 3.88 13.87 2.23
C ILE A 104 3.00 14.93 2.88
N LEU A 105 2.73 14.82 4.18
CA LEU A 105 1.93 15.79 4.90
C LEU A 105 2.55 17.20 4.86
N GLU A 106 3.86 17.31 5.02
CA GLU A 106 4.58 18.57 4.89
C GLU A 106 4.46 19.16 3.48
N GLN A 107 4.58 18.32 2.44
CA GLN A 107 4.41 18.77 1.06
C GLN A 107 2.99 19.24 0.75
N GLU A 108 1.99 18.52 1.25
CA GLU A 108 0.59 18.90 1.09
C GLU A 108 0.28 20.23 1.81
N GLN A 109 0.81 20.40 3.03
CA GLN A 109 0.67 21.67 3.76
C GLN A 109 1.32 22.83 3.02
N GLN A 110 2.56 22.64 2.55
CA GLN A 110 3.25 23.67 1.77
C GLN A 110 2.52 24.03 0.47
N ALA A 111 1.94 23.04 -0.21
CA ALA A 111 1.14 23.27 -1.41
C ALA A 111 -0.12 24.09 -1.10
N MET A 112 -0.83 23.78 -0.02
CA MET A 112 -2.02 24.52 0.42
C MET A 112 -1.67 25.95 0.81
N GLU A 113 -0.57 26.16 1.53
CA GLU A 113 -0.09 27.52 1.89
C GLU A 113 0.27 28.31 0.64
N THR A 114 0.93 27.70 -0.34
CA THR A 114 1.30 28.33 -1.61
C THR A 114 0.06 28.70 -2.42
N GLU A 115 -0.93 27.84 -2.48
CA GLU A 115 -2.21 28.11 -3.14
C GLU A 115 -2.96 29.23 -2.43
N GLY A 116 -2.99 29.25 -1.10
CA GLY A 116 -3.58 30.30 -0.30
C GLY A 116 -2.92 31.66 -0.56
N MET A 117 -1.58 31.73 -0.54
CA MET A 117 -0.84 32.97 -0.87
C MET A 117 -1.10 33.44 -2.31
N HIS A 118 -1.23 32.51 -3.26
CA HIS A 118 -1.56 32.84 -4.64
C HIS A 118 -2.97 33.41 -4.77
N PHE A 119 -3.93 32.82 -4.07
CA PHE A 119 -5.30 33.31 -3.99
C PHE A 119 -5.35 34.75 -3.40
N ASP A 120 -4.70 34.97 -2.27
CA ASP A 120 -4.64 36.28 -1.62
C ASP A 120 -4.04 37.34 -2.54
N ARG A 121 -2.99 37.00 -3.28
CA ARG A 121 -2.36 37.87 -4.28
C ARG A 121 -3.30 38.22 -5.44
N ILE A 122 -4.09 37.27 -5.92
CA ILE A 122 -5.04 37.52 -7.01
C ILE A 122 -6.18 38.42 -6.56
N PHE A 123 -6.70 38.24 -5.34
CA PHE A 123 -7.82 38.99 -4.78
C PHE A 123 -7.38 40.24 -4.01
N GLY A 124 -6.05 40.51 -3.89
CA GLY A 124 -5.51 41.66 -3.20
C GLY A 124 -5.74 41.65 -1.70
N LEU A 125 -5.92 40.46 -1.11
CA LEU A 125 -6.12 40.30 0.33
C LEU A 125 -4.80 40.52 1.08
N THR A 126 -4.88 41.18 2.24
CA THR A 126 -3.75 41.41 3.13
C THR A 126 -3.90 40.62 4.43
N ALA A 127 -2.82 40.58 5.23
CA ALA A 127 -2.89 39.98 6.55
C ALA A 127 -3.90 40.68 7.49
N GLU A 128 -4.17 41.95 7.27
CA GLU A 128 -5.13 42.73 8.02
C GLU A 128 -6.57 42.30 7.69
N ASP A 129 -6.85 41.99 6.42
CA ASP A 129 -8.16 41.51 5.98
C ASP A 129 -8.51 40.16 6.63
N HIS A 130 -7.52 39.30 6.78
CA HIS A 130 -7.70 38.00 7.47
C HIS A 130 -7.95 38.18 8.99
N ALA A 131 -7.24 39.09 9.63
CA ALA A 131 -7.40 39.37 11.05
C ALA A 131 -8.79 39.98 11.36
N GLU A 132 -9.31 40.85 10.49
CA GLU A 132 -10.67 41.40 10.62
C GLU A 132 -11.75 40.32 10.43
N ALA A 133 -11.58 39.40 9.51
CA ALA A 133 -12.51 38.30 9.28
C ALA A 133 -12.57 37.33 10.49
N GLU A 134 -11.42 37.02 11.11
CA GLU A 134 -11.35 36.19 12.30
C GLU A 134 -11.99 36.88 13.52
N ALA A 135 -11.78 38.20 13.68
CA ALA A 135 -12.38 38.96 14.76
C ALA A 135 -13.92 39.02 14.66
N GLN A 136 -14.47 39.21 13.46
CA GLN A 136 -15.91 39.19 13.23
C GLN A 136 -16.54 37.84 13.51
N THR A 137 -15.86 36.76 13.16
CA THR A 137 -16.33 35.38 13.43
C THR A 137 -16.37 35.07 14.94
N ALA A 138 -15.46 35.68 15.72
CA ALA A 138 -15.41 35.52 17.18
C ALA A 138 -16.50 36.35 17.91
N GLU A 139 -16.96 37.46 17.33
CA GLU A 139 -18.05 38.28 17.90
C GLU A 139 -19.43 37.69 17.63
N ASP A 140 -19.61 36.92 16.56
CA ASP A 140 -20.88 36.24 16.20
C ASP A 140 -21.11 34.93 16.96
N LEU A 141 -20.20 34.49 17.80
CA LEU A 141 -20.32 33.32 18.66
C LEU A 141 -20.71 33.72 20.09
#